data_ec7139344c65083cb38c3b81fd864001
#
_entry.id   ec7139344c65083cb38c3b81fd864001
#
_cell.length_a   1.000
_cell.length_b   1.000
_cell.length_c   1.000
_cell.angle_alpha   90.00
_cell.angle_beta   90.00
_cell.angle_gamma   90.00
#
_symmetry.space_group_name_H-M   'P 1'
#
loop_
_entity.id
_entity.type
_entity.pdbx_description
1 polymer ?
#
loop_
_entity_poly.entity_id
_entity_poly.type
_entity_poly.pdbx_seq_one_letter_code
_entity_poly.pdbx_strand_id
1 'polypeptide(L)'
;MGLGLGNSVDKQLWLPESTNDFIFSVVCEELGFIGAVLIIVLFILLIAQGLMIAYKAENQFCTMVGIGIMAQIAWQVFCNIAVVTNTIPNTGISLPFFSSGGTSLILLLAEMGVMVNIGRNGERAAQQRAAAHAQRQAAKAQRDAELKDRTINLDDARRARNEL
;
A
#
# COMPACT_ATOMS: atom_id res chain seq x y z
N MET A 1 -3.05 29.29 14.78
CA MET A 1 -3.99 29.51 13.67
C MET A 1 -3.18 30.05 12.51
N GLY A 2 -3.32 29.51 11.29
CA GLY A 2 -2.58 29.97 10.11
C GLY A 2 -3.08 31.30 9.60
N LEU A 3 -2.27 32.00 8.81
CA LEU A 3 -2.57 33.34 8.27
C LEU A 3 -3.69 33.34 7.18
N GLY A 4 -4.25 32.20 6.83
CA GLY A 4 -5.30 32.02 5.81
C GLY A 4 -4.75 31.83 4.39
N LEU A 5 -5.56 31.16 3.54
CA LEU A 5 -5.21 30.85 2.15
C LEU A 5 -4.91 32.13 1.35
N GLY A 6 -3.68 32.25 0.86
CA GLY A 6 -3.27 33.36 -0.02
C GLY A 6 -2.53 34.52 0.64
N ASN A 7 -2.37 34.55 1.96
CA ASN A 7 -1.73 35.64 2.69
C ASN A 7 -0.27 35.37 3.12
N SER A 8 0.41 34.44 2.50
CA SER A 8 1.81 34.14 2.77
C SER A 8 2.70 35.33 2.32
N VAL A 9 3.43 35.91 3.28
CA VAL A 9 4.31 37.06 3.07
C VAL A 9 5.57 36.67 2.26
N ASP A 10 6.00 35.42 2.36
CA ASP A 10 7.18 34.90 1.65
C ASP A 10 6.98 34.77 0.14
N LYS A 11 5.73 34.63 -0.32
CA LYS A 11 5.41 34.57 -1.77
C LYS A 11 5.65 35.87 -2.53
N GLN A 12 5.70 37.02 -1.84
CA GLN A 12 5.67 38.32 -2.52
C GLN A 12 7.03 39.02 -2.60
N LEU A 13 8.05 38.65 -1.87
CA LEU A 13 9.21 39.58 -1.72
C LEU A 13 10.61 39.01 -2.01
N TRP A 14 10.90 37.69 -2.03
CA TRP A 14 12.31 37.29 -2.03
C TRP A 14 12.74 36.05 -2.86
N LEU A 15 11.87 35.26 -3.54
CA LEU A 15 12.30 33.98 -4.12
C LEU A 15 11.74 33.67 -5.52
N PRO A 16 12.52 33.91 -6.60
CA PRO A 16 12.10 33.48 -7.96
C PRO A 16 12.28 31.98 -8.24
N GLU A 17 13.10 31.22 -7.49
CA GLU A 17 13.47 29.84 -7.86
C GLU A 17 13.33 28.76 -6.79
N SER A 18 13.09 29.09 -5.53
CA SER A 18 13.08 28.10 -4.44
C SER A 18 11.69 27.64 -3.99
N THR A 19 10.64 27.99 -4.75
CA THR A 19 9.25 27.72 -4.39
C THR A 19 8.94 26.23 -4.34
N ASN A 20 9.72 25.38 -4.96
CA ASN A 20 9.45 23.95 -5.08
C ASN A 20 9.85 23.14 -3.85
N ASP A 21 10.91 23.54 -3.18
CA ASP A 21 11.47 22.79 -2.04
C ASP A 21 10.81 23.19 -0.71
N PHE A 22 10.20 24.38 -0.68
CA PHE A 22 9.55 24.94 0.51
C PHE A 22 8.01 24.86 0.47
N ILE A 23 7.41 24.08 -0.43
CA ILE A 23 5.94 23.95 -0.50
C ILE A 23 5.36 23.53 0.84
N PHE A 24 6.02 22.65 1.58
CA PHE A 24 5.57 22.22 2.91
C PHE A 24 5.63 23.38 3.91
N SER A 25 6.64 24.25 3.85
CA SER A 25 6.73 25.44 4.67
C SER A 25 5.58 26.41 4.39
N VAL A 26 5.27 26.65 3.11
CA VAL A 26 4.13 27.50 2.69
C VAL A 26 2.81 26.91 3.17
N VAL A 27 2.64 25.59 3.06
CA VAL A 27 1.46 24.90 3.59
C VAL A 27 1.35 25.02 5.11
N CYS A 28 2.47 24.93 5.83
CA CYS A 28 2.51 25.16 7.28
C CYS A 28 2.13 26.60 7.66
N GLU A 29 2.52 27.58 6.85
CA GLU A 29 2.19 28.99 7.07
C GLU A 29 0.70 29.29 6.78
N GLU A 30 0.16 28.78 5.66
CA GLU A 30 -1.22 29.03 5.25
C GLU A 30 -2.26 28.24 6.09
N LEU A 31 -2.04 26.92 6.30
CA LEU A 31 -2.94 26.05 7.05
C LEU A 31 -2.61 25.97 8.54
N GLY A 32 -1.46 26.49 8.95
CA GLY A 32 -0.99 26.43 10.33
C GLY A 32 -0.57 25.01 10.74
N PHE A 33 -0.30 24.87 12.03
CA PHE A 33 0.17 23.60 12.62
C PHE A 33 -0.77 22.41 12.36
N ILE A 34 -2.07 22.66 12.35
CA ILE A 34 -3.08 21.61 12.12
C ILE A 34 -2.96 21.03 10.71
N GLY A 35 -2.78 21.88 9.69
CA GLY A 35 -2.60 21.43 8.31
C GLY A 35 -1.31 20.63 8.10
N ALA A 36 -0.20 21.06 8.71
CA ALA A 36 1.06 20.34 8.69
C ALA A 36 0.94 18.93 9.28
N VAL A 37 0.33 18.81 10.46
CA VAL A 37 0.08 17.51 11.10
C VAL A 37 -0.81 16.61 10.25
N LEU A 38 -1.87 17.16 9.65
CA LEU A 38 -2.77 16.42 8.77
C LEU A 38 -2.00 15.78 7.59
N ILE A 39 -1.14 16.56 6.92
CA ILE A 39 -0.36 16.08 5.77
C ILE A 39 0.60 14.98 6.20
N ILE A 40 1.30 15.14 7.32
CA ILE A 40 2.20 14.10 7.85
C ILE A 40 1.43 12.82 8.15
N VAL A 41 0.26 12.91 8.78
CA VAL A 41 -0.59 11.74 9.06
C VAL A 41 -1.03 11.05 7.77
N LEU A 42 -1.42 11.81 6.73
CA LEU A 42 -1.78 11.25 5.43
C LEU A 42 -0.62 10.49 4.78
N PHE A 43 0.62 11.02 4.84
CA PHE A 43 1.79 10.31 4.34
C PHE A 43 2.10 9.04 5.14
N ILE A 44 1.99 9.07 6.46
CA ILE A 44 2.16 7.89 7.31
C ILE A 44 1.13 6.82 6.93
N LEU A 45 -0.13 7.18 6.76
CA LEU A 45 -1.20 6.26 6.33
C LEU A 45 -0.92 5.68 4.94
N LEU A 46 -0.47 6.52 4.00
CA LEU A 46 -0.12 6.09 2.64
C LEU A 46 1.02 5.06 2.67
N ILE A 47 2.08 5.34 3.41
CA ILE A 47 3.23 4.44 3.54
C ILE A 47 2.82 3.14 4.23
N ALA A 48 2.04 3.21 5.31
CA ALA A 48 1.55 2.03 6.02
C ALA A 48 0.67 1.13 5.14
N GLN A 49 -0.27 1.72 4.40
CA GLN A 49 -1.12 1.00 3.44
C GLN A 49 -0.30 0.39 2.30
N GLY A 50 0.64 1.15 1.74
CA GLY A 50 1.52 0.66 0.69
C GLY A 50 2.38 -0.53 1.14
N LEU A 51 2.95 -0.48 2.34
CA LEU A 51 3.69 -1.60 2.92
C LEU A 51 2.79 -2.83 3.12
N MET A 52 1.56 -2.66 3.62
CA MET A 52 0.61 -3.76 3.78
C MET A 52 0.27 -4.43 2.43
N ILE A 53 0.11 -3.63 1.37
CA ILE A 53 -0.10 -4.13 0.01
C ILE A 53 1.13 -4.91 -0.48
N ALA A 54 2.34 -4.37 -0.26
CA ALA A 54 3.58 -5.04 -0.64
C ALA A 54 3.77 -6.39 0.05
N TYR A 55 3.49 -6.48 1.36
CA TYR A 55 3.58 -7.74 2.11
C TYR A 55 2.56 -8.79 1.67
N LYS A 56 1.40 -8.39 1.14
CA LYS A 56 0.37 -9.31 0.62
C LYS A 56 0.58 -9.70 -0.83
N ALA A 57 1.66 -9.24 -1.47
CA ALA A 57 1.96 -9.57 -2.86
C ALA A 57 2.17 -11.07 -3.06
N GLU A 58 1.82 -11.57 -4.24
CA GLU A 58 1.88 -12.99 -4.57
C GLU A 58 3.32 -13.51 -4.69
N ASN A 59 4.22 -12.68 -5.24
CA ASN A 59 5.59 -13.04 -5.56
C ASN A 59 6.59 -12.21 -4.73
N GLN A 60 7.70 -12.80 -4.34
CA GLN A 60 8.79 -12.12 -3.62
C GLN A 60 9.32 -10.91 -4.40
N PHE A 61 9.38 -10.98 -5.73
CA PHE A 61 9.79 -9.86 -6.57
C PHE A 61 8.85 -8.66 -6.41
N CYS A 62 7.53 -8.88 -6.49
CA CYS A 62 6.53 -7.83 -6.28
C CYS A 62 6.60 -7.23 -4.87
N THR A 63 6.86 -8.07 -3.86
CA THR A 63 7.06 -7.61 -2.47
C THR A 63 8.28 -6.69 -2.39
N MET A 64 9.43 -7.08 -2.95
CA MET A 64 10.66 -6.27 -2.92
C MET A 64 10.48 -4.94 -3.66
N VAL A 65 9.86 -4.96 -4.84
CA VAL A 65 9.56 -3.74 -5.60
C VAL A 65 8.64 -2.82 -4.81
N GLY A 66 7.57 -3.35 -4.24
CA GLY A 66 6.63 -2.56 -3.44
C GLY A 66 7.26 -1.94 -2.20
N ILE A 67 8.08 -2.70 -1.47
CA ILE A 67 8.83 -2.18 -0.32
C ILE A 67 9.82 -1.09 -0.77
N GLY A 68 10.52 -1.29 -1.89
CA GLY A 68 11.45 -0.30 -2.44
C GLY A 68 10.79 1.03 -2.76
N ILE A 69 9.64 1.01 -3.45
CA ILE A 69 8.84 2.20 -3.76
C ILE A 69 8.41 2.91 -2.47
N MET A 70 7.87 2.18 -1.49
CA MET A 70 7.43 2.78 -0.23
C MET A 70 8.59 3.34 0.60
N ALA A 71 9.75 2.67 0.61
CA ALA A 71 10.95 3.15 1.27
C ALA A 71 11.48 4.45 0.63
N GLN A 72 11.45 4.56 -0.70
CA GLN A 72 11.83 5.78 -1.43
C GLN A 72 10.91 6.95 -1.05
N ILE A 73 9.59 6.76 -1.07
CA ILE A 73 8.62 7.78 -0.69
C ILE A 73 8.80 8.19 0.78
N ALA A 74 8.97 7.21 1.68
CA ALA A 74 9.21 7.47 3.09
C ALA A 74 10.49 8.31 3.32
N TRP A 75 11.54 7.98 2.59
CA TRP A 75 12.81 8.72 2.65
C TRP A 75 12.65 10.16 2.16
N GLN A 76 11.94 10.40 1.04
CA GLN A 76 11.67 11.73 0.52
C GLN A 76 10.88 12.58 1.53
N VAL A 77 9.81 12.01 2.11
CA VAL A 77 9.01 12.69 3.14
C VAL A 77 9.86 13.02 4.37
N PHE A 78 10.66 12.05 4.84
CA PHE A 78 11.56 12.25 5.97
C PHE A 78 12.57 13.40 5.74
N CYS A 79 13.27 13.38 4.60
CA CYS A 79 14.22 14.43 4.24
C CYS A 79 13.55 15.80 4.14
N ASN A 80 12.37 15.89 3.54
CA ASN A 80 11.66 17.16 3.42
C ASN A 80 11.26 17.71 4.79
N ILE A 81 10.73 16.88 5.69
CA ILE A 81 10.41 17.29 7.06
C ILE A 81 11.68 17.75 7.80
N ALA A 82 12.79 17.04 7.64
CA ALA A 82 14.06 17.38 8.28
C ALA A 82 14.64 18.71 7.79
N VAL A 83 14.47 19.05 6.51
CA VAL A 83 14.84 20.36 5.95
C VAL A 83 13.97 21.47 6.51
N VAL A 84 12.65 21.28 6.52
CA VAL A 84 11.70 22.31 7.02
C VAL A 84 11.88 22.57 8.53
N THR A 85 12.25 21.55 9.31
CA THR A 85 12.59 21.70 10.73
C THR A 85 14.00 22.26 10.96
N ASN A 86 14.69 22.64 9.87
CA ASN A 86 16.07 23.17 9.91
C ASN A 86 17.08 22.23 10.60
N THR A 87 16.79 20.93 10.57
CA THR A 87 17.67 19.88 11.14
C THR A 87 18.78 19.50 10.16
N ILE A 88 18.50 19.58 8.86
CA ILE A 88 19.42 19.27 7.76
C ILE A 88 19.49 20.48 6.82
N PRO A 89 20.64 20.80 6.22
CA PRO A 89 20.74 21.84 5.21
C PRO A 89 19.86 21.49 4.00
N ASN A 90 19.41 22.51 3.27
CA ASN A 90 18.55 22.33 2.10
C ASN A 90 19.17 21.36 1.10
N THR A 91 18.49 20.26 0.83
CA THR A 91 18.96 19.18 -0.07
C THR A 91 18.30 19.21 -1.43
N GLY A 92 17.37 20.16 -1.70
CA GLY A 92 16.63 20.23 -2.96
C GLY A 92 15.64 19.06 -3.18
N ILE A 93 15.35 18.26 -2.14
CA ILE A 93 14.39 17.14 -2.21
C ILE A 93 12.99 17.67 -1.94
N SER A 94 12.19 17.79 -2.98
CA SER A 94 10.80 18.23 -2.86
C SER A 94 9.90 17.16 -2.26
N LEU A 95 8.80 17.61 -1.62
CA LEU A 95 7.78 16.71 -1.07
C LEU A 95 7.10 15.90 -2.18
N PRO A 96 6.94 14.57 -2.02
CA PRO A 96 6.21 13.74 -2.99
C PRO A 96 4.82 14.33 -3.30
N PHE A 97 4.40 14.28 -4.57
CA PHE A 97 3.14 14.83 -5.09
C PHE A 97 3.03 16.37 -5.12
N PHE A 98 3.85 17.10 -4.42
CA PHE A 98 3.83 18.56 -4.35
C PHE A 98 4.96 19.22 -5.17
N SER A 99 5.75 18.42 -5.88
CA SER A 99 6.81 18.93 -6.75
C SER A 99 6.23 19.60 -8.00
N SER A 100 6.72 20.77 -8.37
CA SER A 100 6.40 21.42 -9.65
C SER A 100 7.13 20.79 -10.84
N GLY A 101 8.04 19.83 -10.61
CA GLY A 101 8.71 19.08 -11.65
C GLY A 101 7.79 18.06 -12.31
N GLY A 102 7.33 18.34 -13.54
CA GLY A 102 6.41 17.43 -14.26
C GLY A 102 6.95 16.01 -14.41
N THR A 103 8.26 15.82 -14.59
CA THR A 103 8.90 14.51 -14.70
C THR A 103 8.87 13.72 -13.40
N SER A 104 9.13 14.36 -12.26
CA SER A 104 9.08 13.66 -10.96
C SER A 104 7.66 13.25 -10.58
N LEU A 105 6.66 14.05 -10.91
CA LEU A 105 5.25 13.71 -10.73
C LEU A 105 4.83 12.50 -11.58
N ILE A 106 5.24 12.47 -12.85
CA ILE A 106 4.95 11.33 -13.76
C ILE A 106 5.58 10.04 -13.23
N LEU A 107 6.85 10.08 -12.78
CA LEU A 107 7.52 8.92 -12.21
C LEU A 107 6.81 8.43 -10.96
N LEU A 108 6.45 9.33 -10.06
CA LEU A 108 5.75 8.99 -8.83
C LEU A 108 4.35 8.39 -9.09
N LEU A 109 3.62 8.91 -10.07
CA LEU A 109 2.34 8.34 -10.50
C LEU A 109 2.53 6.95 -11.13
N ALA A 110 3.61 6.72 -11.89
CA ALA A 110 3.95 5.42 -12.43
C ALA A 110 4.27 4.42 -11.31
N GLU A 111 5.06 4.81 -10.31
CA GLU A 111 5.34 3.99 -9.12
C GLU A 111 4.07 3.62 -8.37
N MET A 112 3.16 4.57 -8.16
CA MET A 112 1.85 4.30 -7.54
C MET A 112 0.98 3.38 -8.40
N GLY A 113 1.05 3.51 -9.74
CA GLY A 113 0.39 2.59 -10.67
C GLY A 113 0.88 1.14 -10.51
N VAL A 114 2.19 0.96 -10.36
CA VAL A 114 2.80 -0.36 -10.08
C VAL A 114 2.30 -0.90 -8.74
N MET A 115 2.25 -0.07 -7.69
CA MET A 115 1.72 -0.47 -6.37
C MET A 115 0.26 -0.94 -6.43
N VAL A 116 -0.60 -0.21 -7.13
CA VAL A 116 -2.00 -0.61 -7.33
C VAL A 116 -2.10 -1.94 -8.08
N ASN A 117 -1.26 -2.15 -9.09
CA ASN A 117 -1.23 -3.42 -9.84
C ASN A 117 -0.79 -4.60 -8.94
N ILE A 118 0.23 -4.41 -8.11
CA ILE A 118 0.68 -5.41 -7.13
C ILE A 118 -0.46 -5.77 -6.17
N GLY A 119 -1.18 -4.78 -5.64
CA GLY A 119 -2.31 -4.99 -4.74
C GLY A 119 -3.43 -5.81 -5.38
N ARG A 120 -3.85 -5.43 -6.58
CA ARG A 120 -4.91 -6.14 -7.32
C ARG A 120 -4.55 -7.58 -7.64
N ASN A 121 -3.30 -7.85 -8.02
CA ASN A 121 -2.85 -9.21 -8.31
C ASN A 121 -2.75 -10.05 -7.04
N GLY A 122 -2.30 -9.48 -5.92
CA GLY A 122 -2.28 -10.14 -4.61
C GLY A 122 -3.67 -10.56 -4.14
N GLU A 123 -4.67 -9.69 -4.28
CA GLU A 123 -6.06 -10.01 -3.92
C GLU A 123 -6.65 -11.12 -4.80
N ARG A 124 -6.40 -11.07 -6.13
CA ARG A 124 -6.85 -12.12 -7.04
C ARG A 124 -6.24 -13.48 -6.71
N ALA A 125 -4.94 -13.51 -6.42
CA ALA A 125 -4.25 -14.73 -6.01
C ALA A 125 -4.79 -15.28 -4.68
N ALA A 126 -5.08 -14.42 -3.72
CA ALA A 126 -5.68 -14.81 -2.44
C ALA A 126 -7.08 -15.42 -2.64
N GLN A 127 -7.93 -14.82 -3.49
CA GLN A 127 -9.25 -15.33 -3.84
C GLN A 127 -9.18 -16.69 -4.55
N GLN A 128 -8.26 -16.86 -5.50
CA GLN A 128 -8.05 -18.12 -6.21
C GLN A 128 -7.60 -19.23 -5.25
N ARG A 129 -6.69 -18.93 -4.33
CA ARG A 129 -6.25 -19.89 -3.30
C ARG A 129 -7.39 -20.29 -2.37
N ALA A 130 -8.21 -19.34 -1.93
CA ALA A 130 -9.39 -19.61 -1.10
C ALA A 130 -10.40 -20.50 -1.84
N ALA A 131 -10.69 -20.21 -3.11
CA ALA A 131 -11.57 -21.02 -3.93
C ALA A 131 -11.04 -22.46 -4.15
N ALA A 132 -9.73 -22.59 -4.42
CA ALA A 132 -9.08 -23.89 -4.57
C ALA A 132 -9.10 -24.71 -3.29
N HIS A 133 -8.91 -24.08 -2.12
CA HIS A 133 -9.05 -24.74 -0.82
C HIS A 133 -10.46 -25.23 -0.56
N ALA A 134 -11.49 -24.40 -0.85
CA ALA A 134 -12.90 -24.80 -0.72
C ALA A 134 -13.24 -25.99 -1.63
N GLN A 135 -12.77 -25.98 -2.88
CA GLN A 135 -12.97 -27.09 -3.82
C GLN A 135 -12.29 -28.39 -3.33
N ARG A 136 -11.06 -28.29 -2.82
CA ARG A 136 -10.35 -29.45 -2.27
C ARG A 136 -11.07 -30.03 -1.04
N GLN A 137 -11.61 -29.20 -0.17
CA GLN A 137 -12.39 -29.64 1.00
C GLN A 137 -13.69 -30.31 0.56
N ALA A 138 -14.40 -29.75 -0.40
CA ALA A 138 -15.61 -30.36 -0.96
C ALA A 138 -15.33 -31.72 -1.62
N ALA A 139 -14.29 -31.81 -2.45
CA ALA A 139 -13.87 -33.06 -3.06
C ALA A 139 -13.45 -34.12 -2.03
N LYS A 140 -12.78 -33.71 -0.95
CA LYS A 140 -12.43 -34.63 0.15
C LYS A 140 -13.66 -35.12 0.87
N ALA A 141 -14.62 -34.26 1.18
CA ALA A 141 -15.87 -34.65 1.84
C ALA A 141 -16.70 -35.62 0.96
N GLN A 142 -16.75 -35.40 -0.35
CA GLN A 142 -17.40 -36.32 -1.29
C GLN A 142 -16.74 -37.70 -1.30
N ARG A 143 -15.41 -37.74 -1.35
CA ARG A 143 -14.65 -39.00 -1.28
C ARG A 143 -14.89 -39.77 0.02
N ASP A 144 -14.89 -39.07 1.15
CA ASP A 144 -15.12 -39.66 2.46
C ASP A 144 -16.55 -40.22 2.56
N ALA A 145 -17.55 -39.53 1.99
CA ALA A 145 -18.93 -39.98 1.91
C ALA A 145 -19.05 -41.23 1.01
N GLU A 146 -18.42 -41.24 -0.14
CA GLU A 146 -18.41 -42.39 -1.07
C GLU A 146 -17.73 -43.63 -0.47
N LEU A 147 -16.61 -43.44 0.25
CA LEU A 147 -15.94 -44.52 0.96
C LEU A 147 -16.82 -45.10 2.06
N LYS A 148 -17.52 -44.25 2.80
CA LYS A 148 -18.43 -44.67 3.86
C LYS A 148 -19.63 -45.49 3.31
N ASP A 149 -20.21 -45.06 2.21
CA ASP A 149 -21.29 -45.79 1.54
C ASP A 149 -20.81 -47.16 1.02
N ARG A 150 -19.60 -47.21 0.44
CA ARG A 150 -18.99 -48.45 -0.02
C ARG A 150 -18.68 -49.42 1.11
N THR A 151 -18.27 -48.94 2.31
CA THR A 151 -18.05 -49.81 3.46
C THR A 151 -19.37 -50.38 4.01
N ILE A 152 -20.43 -49.58 4.07
CA ILE A 152 -21.76 -50.04 4.46
C ILE A 152 -22.25 -51.15 3.55
N ASN A 153 -22.18 -50.95 2.24
CA ASN A 153 -22.59 -51.96 1.24
C ASN A 153 -21.79 -53.29 1.35
N LEU A 154 -20.50 -53.20 1.68
CA LEU A 154 -19.70 -54.41 1.91
C LEU A 154 -20.08 -55.16 3.20
N ASP A 155 -20.42 -54.45 4.27
CA ASP A 155 -20.85 -55.06 5.51
C ASP A 155 -22.24 -55.73 5.36
N ASP A 156 -23.15 -55.13 4.64
CA ASP A 156 -24.45 -55.70 4.36
C ASP A 156 -24.33 -56.97 3.46
N ALA A 157 -23.47 -56.96 2.46
CA ALA A 157 -23.17 -58.13 1.63
C ALA A 157 -22.51 -59.28 2.45
N ARG A 158 -21.69 -58.96 3.44
CA ARG A 158 -21.11 -59.96 4.38
C ARG A 158 -22.15 -60.57 5.27
N ARG A 159 -23.09 -59.78 5.83
CA ARG A 159 -24.20 -60.24 6.69
C ARG A 159 -25.10 -61.20 5.91
N ALA A 160 -25.51 -60.82 4.68
CA ALA A 160 -26.34 -61.67 3.84
C ALA A 160 -25.68 -63.00 3.48
N ARG A 161 -24.36 -63.06 3.38
CA ARG A 161 -23.62 -64.33 3.10
C ARG A 161 -23.54 -65.24 4.33
N ASN A 162 -23.57 -64.71 5.54
CA ASN A 162 -23.46 -65.52 6.77
C ASN A 162 -24.81 -66.03 7.27
N GLU A 163 -25.93 -65.58 6.66
CA GLU A 163 -27.28 -66.03 6.95
C GLU A 163 -27.79 -67.17 6.00
N LEU A 164 -26.97 -67.54 5.03
CA LEU A 164 -27.17 -68.68 4.11
C LEU A 164 -26.34 -69.89 4.52
#